data_1aaf634885bfc63bbff3f4be9f3fe7bd
#
_entry.id   1aaf634885bfc63bbff3f4be9f3fe7bd
#
_cell.length_a   1.000
_cell.length_b   1.000
_cell.length_c   1.000
_cell.angle_alpha   90.00
_cell.angle_beta   90.00
_cell.angle_gamma   90.00
#
_symmetry.space_group_name_H-M   'P 1'
#
loop_
_entity.id
_entity.type
_entity.pdbx_description
1 polymer ?
#
loop_
_entity_poly.entity_id
_entity_poly.type
_entity_poly.pdbx_seq_one_letter_code
_entity_poly.pdbx_strand_id
1 'polypeptide(L)'
;MLIRADGAGGTKEFTKWLTGRRVAYSVGFTLPMDTPDFYHLVPEWVWVPALNSDGEAREGADLADFTGLLDLDGWPAGMRVIVRRERPHPGAQLRFDDVDGYRLTAFATNTTLGTLQQLELRHRRRARCEDRIRIAKDTGLANLPLHGFDQNRIWCQIVALASELQAWSAMLALAGH
;
A
#
# COMPACT_ATOMS: atom_id res chain seq x y z
N MET A 1 -2.78 -8.89 13.99
CA MET A 1 -1.59 -8.23 13.39
C MET A 1 -1.82 -8.10 11.89
N LEU A 2 -1.44 -6.98 11.28
CA LEU A 2 -1.55 -6.72 9.83
C LEU A 2 -0.18 -6.32 9.28
N ILE A 3 0.30 -7.00 8.26
CA ILE A 3 1.51 -6.62 7.51
C ILE A 3 1.10 -5.89 6.24
N ARG A 4 1.74 -4.75 5.98
CA ARG A 4 1.59 -3.96 4.76
C ARG A 4 2.93 -3.83 4.07
N ALA A 5 2.98 -4.15 2.78
CA ALA A 5 4.18 -4.04 1.97
C ALA A 5 3.86 -3.48 0.57
N ASP A 6 4.90 -3.02 -0.11
CA ASP A 6 4.83 -2.63 -1.52
C ASP A 6 4.83 -3.84 -2.47
N GLY A 7 5.06 -3.60 -3.75
CA GLY A 7 5.13 -4.66 -4.75
C GLY A 7 6.23 -5.70 -4.50
N ALA A 8 7.32 -5.32 -3.81
CA ALA A 8 8.37 -6.27 -3.45
C ALA A 8 7.90 -7.33 -2.45
N GLY A 9 6.89 -7.01 -1.61
CA GLY A 9 6.24 -7.96 -0.72
C GLY A 9 5.12 -8.78 -1.38
N GLY A 10 4.78 -8.49 -2.64
CA GLY A 10 3.72 -9.16 -3.41
C GLY A 10 4.18 -10.45 -4.05
N THR A 11 4.75 -11.37 -3.29
CA THR A 11 5.20 -12.67 -3.80
C THR A 11 4.36 -13.84 -3.29
N LYS A 12 4.26 -14.90 -4.10
CA LYS A 12 3.52 -16.12 -3.74
C LYS A 12 4.07 -16.73 -2.45
N GLU A 13 5.38 -16.76 -2.29
CA GLU A 13 6.07 -17.35 -1.15
C GLU A 13 5.75 -16.58 0.14
N PHE A 14 5.87 -15.26 0.09
CA PHE A 14 5.64 -14.41 1.25
C PHE A 14 4.18 -14.42 1.70
N THR A 15 3.25 -14.33 0.75
CA THR A 15 1.81 -14.38 1.06
C THR A 15 1.36 -15.74 1.60
N LYS A 16 1.93 -16.86 1.07
CA LYS A 16 1.73 -18.21 1.62
C LYS A 16 2.26 -18.32 3.05
N TRP A 17 3.46 -17.81 3.30
CA TRP A 17 4.06 -17.82 4.63
C TRP A 17 3.21 -17.03 5.63
N LEU A 18 2.71 -15.83 5.25
CA LEU A 18 1.81 -15.04 6.08
C LEU A 18 0.49 -15.75 6.36
N THR A 19 -0.10 -16.37 5.33
CA THR A 19 -1.36 -17.10 5.44
C THR A 19 -1.22 -18.31 6.37
N GLY A 20 -0.13 -19.08 6.24
CA GLY A 20 0.17 -20.21 7.12
C GLY A 20 0.33 -19.81 8.59
N ARG A 21 0.73 -18.56 8.85
CA ARG A 21 0.83 -17.99 10.20
C ARG A 21 -0.42 -17.27 10.68
N ARG A 22 -1.49 -17.28 9.89
CA ARG A 22 -2.77 -16.57 10.15
C ARG A 22 -2.55 -15.06 10.36
N VAL A 23 -1.60 -14.49 9.65
CA VAL A 23 -1.31 -13.06 9.69
C VAL A 23 -2.06 -12.37 8.56
N ALA A 24 -2.81 -11.31 8.89
CA ALA A 24 -3.44 -10.47 7.88
C ALA A 24 -2.39 -9.69 7.10
N TYR A 25 -2.62 -9.53 5.79
CA TYR A 25 -1.71 -8.75 4.94
C TYR A 25 -2.46 -7.85 3.95
N SER A 26 -1.73 -6.86 3.46
CA SER A 26 -2.11 -6.01 2.36
C SER A 26 -0.83 -5.61 1.61
N VAL A 27 -0.56 -6.25 0.50
CA VAL A 27 0.70 -6.14 -0.26
C VAL A 27 0.43 -5.66 -1.68
N GLY A 28 1.34 -4.90 -2.26
CA GLY A 28 1.23 -4.52 -3.67
C GLY A 28 1.16 -5.75 -4.56
N PHE A 29 0.36 -5.69 -5.61
CA PHE A 29 0.18 -6.79 -6.57
C PHE A 29 0.46 -6.25 -7.97
N THR A 30 1.30 -6.96 -8.72
CA THR A 30 1.57 -6.62 -10.11
C THR A 30 0.49 -7.26 -10.98
N LEU A 31 -0.26 -6.45 -11.68
CA LEU A 31 -1.28 -6.93 -12.61
C LEU A 31 -0.59 -7.62 -13.82
N PRO A 32 -1.19 -8.70 -14.34
CA PRO A 32 -0.74 -9.32 -15.57
C PRO A 32 -0.75 -8.35 -16.76
N MET A 33 0.08 -8.60 -17.76
CA MET A 33 0.20 -7.76 -18.95
C MET A 33 -1.05 -7.75 -19.82
N ASP A 34 -1.87 -8.79 -19.73
CA ASP A 34 -3.15 -8.95 -20.42
C ASP A 34 -4.33 -8.32 -19.66
N THR A 35 -4.07 -7.62 -18.56
CA THR A 35 -5.13 -6.93 -17.81
C THR A 35 -6.00 -6.01 -18.68
N PRO A 36 -5.47 -5.26 -19.67
CA PRO A 36 -6.28 -4.46 -20.57
C PRO A 36 -7.35 -5.27 -21.31
N ASP A 37 -7.07 -6.52 -21.66
CA ASP A 37 -7.98 -7.36 -22.46
C ASP A 37 -9.25 -7.73 -21.70
N PHE A 38 -9.19 -7.87 -20.38
CA PHE A 38 -10.33 -8.19 -19.54
C PHE A 38 -10.84 -7.04 -18.67
N TYR A 39 -10.14 -5.92 -18.64
CA TYR A 39 -10.60 -4.72 -17.94
C TYR A 39 -12.00 -4.30 -18.39
N HIS A 40 -12.28 -4.36 -19.69
CA HIS A 40 -13.58 -4.01 -20.29
C HIS A 40 -14.71 -4.99 -19.95
N LEU A 41 -14.37 -6.17 -19.41
CA LEU A 41 -15.38 -7.12 -18.93
C LEU A 41 -15.97 -6.72 -17.58
N VAL A 42 -15.35 -5.77 -16.89
CA VAL A 42 -15.85 -5.26 -15.60
C VAL A 42 -16.89 -4.16 -15.86
N PRO A 43 -18.19 -4.42 -15.58
CA PRO A 43 -19.22 -3.43 -15.81
C PRO A 43 -19.00 -2.18 -14.95
N GLU A 44 -19.41 -1.02 -15.46
CA GLU A 44 -19.20 0.26 -14.77
C GLU A 44 -19.83 0.31 -13.37
N TRP A 45 -20.96 -0.38 -13.16
CA TRP A 45 -21.64 -0.43 -11.87
C TRP A 45 -20.89 -1.23 -10.78
N VAL A 46 -19.86 -2.00 -11.14
CA VAL A 46 -19.01 -2.74 -10.19
C VAL A 46 -17.98 -1.81 -9.55
N TRP A 47 -17.61 -0.73 -10.25
CA TRP A 47 -16.65 0.23 -9.76
C TRP A 47 -17.27 1.11 -8.67
N VAL A 48 -16.61 1.16 -7.52
CA VAL A 48 -17.01 1.99 -6.39
C VAL A 48 -15.97 3.08 -6.13
N PRO A 49 -16.37 4.31 -5.80
CA PRO A 49 -15.42 5.40 -5.57
C PRO A 49 -14.40 5.04 -4.49
N ALA A 50 -13.11 5.33 -4.71
CA ALA A 50 -12.11 5.29 -3.66
C ALA A 50 -12.38 6.40 -2.63
N LEU A 51 -11.80 6.28 -1.42
CA LEU A 51 -11.92 7.32 -0.40
C LEU A 51 -10.63 8.17 -0.33
N ASN A 52 -10.78 9.44 -0.02
CA ASN A 52 -9.69 10.29 0.40
C ASN A 52 -9.31 10.01 1.87
N SER A 53 -8.35 10.76 2.44
CA SER A 53 -7.93 10.56 3.85
C SER A 53 -9.02 10.86 4.87
N ASP A 54 -10.00 11.66 4.52
CA ASP A 54 -11.09 12.12 5.40
C ASP A 54 -12.30 11.19 5.35
N GLY A 55 -12.25 10.20 4.45
CA GLY A 55 -13.29 9.19 4.30
C GLY A 55 -14.36 9.56 3.27
N GLU A 56 -14.17 10.65 2.53
CA GLU A 56 -15.06 11.08 1.47
C GLU A 56 -14.66 10.48 0.11
N ALA A 57 -15.56 10.48 -0.86
CA ALA A 57 -15.28 9.98 -2.20
C ALA A 57 -14.14 10.76 -2.86
N ARG A 58 -13.16 10.03 -3.39
CA ARG A 58 -12.03 10.59 -4.12
C ARG A 58 -12.38 10.71 -5.59
N GLU A 59 -12.41 11.92 -6.09
CA GLU A 59 -12.69 12.20 -7.50
C GLU A 59 -11.64 11.54 -8.41
N GLY A 60 -12.13 10.93 -9.49
CA GLY A 60 -11.30 10.30 -10.52
C GLY A 60 -10.58 9.02 -10.11
N ALA A 61 -10.98 8.41 -9.00
CA ALA A 61 -10.41 7.14 -8.55
C ALA A 61 -11.51 6.17 -8.08
N ASP A 62 -11.56 4.98 -8.70
CA ASP A 62 -12.52 3.94 -8.38
C ASP A 62 -11.84 2.59 -8.11
N LEU A 63 -12.57 1.70 -7.47
CA LEU A 63 -12.11 0.39 -7.00
C LEU A 63 -13.02 -0.72 -7.50
N ALA A 64 -12.42 -1.84 -7.87
CA ALA A 64 -13.13 -3.08 -8.15
C ALA A 64 -12.35 -4.30 -7.64
N ASP A 65 -13.06 -5.38 -7.36
CA ASP A 65 -12.45 -6.66 -6.97
C ASP A 65 -12.23 -7.52 -8.22
N PHE A 66 -10.97 -7.76 -8.56
CA PHE A 66 -10.56 -8.54 -9.73
C PHE A 66 -10.24 -10.01 -9.41
N THR A 67 -10.48 -10.45 -8.18
CA THR A 67 -10.13 -11.79 -7.74
C THR A 67 -10.66 -12.89 -8.67
N GLY A 68 -11.89 -12.75 -9.16
CA GLY A 68 -12.50 -13.72 -10.06
C GLY A 68 -12.10 -13.62 -11.53
N LEU A 69 -11.34 -12.59 -11.90
CA LEU A 69 -10.89 -12.34 -13.28
C LEU A 69 -9.43 -12.76 -13.51
N LEU A 70 -8.68 -12.93 -12.42
CA LEU A 70 -7.25 -13.21 -12.46
C LEU A 70 -6.98 -14.69 -12.27
N ASP A 71 -5.97 -15.20 -12.97
CA ASP A 71 -5.38 -16.48 -12.63
C ASP A 71 -4.55 -16.34 -11.36
N LEU A 72 -5.09 -16.84 -10.26
CA LEU A 72 -4.45 -16.84 -8.95
C LEU A 72 -3.88 -18.21 -8.57
N ASP A 73 -3.60 -19.06 -9.56
CA ASP A 73 -2.96 -20.35 -9.30
C ASP A 73 -1.60 -20.18 -8.62
N GLY A 74 -1.41 -20.97 -7.58
CA GLY A 74 -0.21 -20.88 -6.75
C GLY A 74 -0.22 -19.71 -5.74
N TRP A 75 -1.25 -18.88 -5.67
CA TRP A 75 -1.45 -17.93 -4.58
C TRP A 75 -2.26 -18.56 -3.41
N PRO A 76 -2.25 -17.96 -2.21
CA PRO A 76 -3.03 -18.49 -1.09
C PRO A 76 -4.53 -18.49 -1.36
N ALA A 77 -5.22 -19.56 -0.95
CA ALA A 77 -6.66 -19.59 -1.02
C ALA A 77 -7.29 -18.47 -0.18
N GLY A 78 -8.35 -17.85 -0.70
CA GLY A 78 -9.03 -16.74 -0.05
C GLY A 78 -8.29 -15.38 -0.16
N MET A 79 -7.20 -15.33 -0.91
CA MET A 79 -6.58 -14.05 -1.27
C MET A 79 -7.50 -13.29 -2.22
N ARG A 80 -7.63 -12.00 -2.00
CA ARG A 80 -8.36 -11.07 -2.88
C ARG A 80 -7.39 -10.12 -3.55
N VAL A 81 -7.69 -9.75 -4.78
CA VAL A 81 -6.96 -8.72 -5.53
C VAL A 81 -7.91 -7.56 -5.81
N ILE A 82 -7.60 -6.42 -5.24
CA ILE A 82 -8.39 -5.20 -5.40
C ILE A 82 -7.61 -4.27 -6.32
N VAL A 83 -8.28 -3.83 -7.37
CA VAL A 83 -7.73 -2.92 -8.37
C VAL A 83 -8.32 -1.53 -8.15
N ARG A 84 -7.44 -0.54 -8.22
CA ARG A 84 -7.80 0.87 -8.29
C ARG A 84 -7.50 1.38 -9.70
N ARG A 85 -8.49 1.94 -10.36
CA ARG A 85 -8.31 2.79 -11.53
C ARG A 85 -8.27 4.25 -11.07
N GLU A 86 -7.35 5.02 -11.56
CA GLU A 86 -7.21 6.43 -11.19
C GLU A 86 -6.77 7.24 -12.42
N ARG A 87 -7.41 8.37 -12.66
CA ARG A 87 -6.97 9.30 -13.70
C ARG A 87 -5.61 9.87 -13.31
N PRO A 88 -4.59 9.76 -14.17
CA PRO A 88 -3.29 10.38 -13.93
C PRO A 88 -3.46 11.88 -13.71
N HIS A 89 -2.62 12.45 -12.84
CA HIS A 89 -2.60 13.90 -12.63
C HIS A 89 -2.35 14.63 -13.95
N PRO A 90 -3.01 15.79 -14.20
CA PRO A 90 -2.73 16.60 -15.39
C PRO A 90 -1.23 16.86 -15.56
N GLY A 91 -0.69 16.49 -16.73
CA GLY A 91 0.75 16.55 -17.01
C GLY A 91 1.55 15.29 -16.65
N ALA A 92 0.94 14.27 -16.07
CA ALA A 92 1.60 13.00 -15.86
C ALA A 92 1.88 12.29 -17.20
N GLN A 93 3.06 11.68 -17.31
CA GLN A 93 3.40 10.88 -18.48
C GLN A 93 2.49 9.65 -18.55
N LEU A 94 1.83 9.45 -19.71
CA LEU A 94 1.05 8.24 -20.00
C LEU A 94 2.00 7.03 -20.02
N ARG A 95 1.52 5.91 -19.49
CA ARG A 95 2.23 4.64 -19.51
C ARG A 95 1.56 3.69 -20.49
N PHE A 96 2.31 2.70 -20.98
CA PHE A 96 1.77 1.68 -21.89
C PHE A 96 0.72 0.78 -21.25
N ASP A 97 0.70 0.71 -19.91
CA ASP A 97 -0.25 -0.05 -19.10
C ASP A 97 -1.45 0.79 -18.61
N ASP A 98 -1.55 2.06 -19.04
CA ASP A 98 -2.74 2.88 -18.79
C ASP A 98 -3.88 2.42 -19.73
N VAL A 99 -5.09 2.18 -19.20
CA VAL A 99 -6.27 1.69 -19.92
C VAL A 99 -7.36 2.76 -19.89
N ASP A 100 -7.87 3.16 -21.06
CA ASP A 100 -8.92 4.18 -21.19
C ASP A 100 -8.61 5.51 -20.46
N GLY A 101 -7.35 5.88 -20.41
CA GLY A 101 -6.90 7.07 -19.69
C GLY A 101 -6.84 6.91 -18.17
N TYR A 102 -7.00 5.69 -17.68
CA TYR A 102 -6.81 5.35 -16.27
C TYR A 102 -5.52 4.57 -16.04
N ARG A 103 -4.86 4.90 -14.95
CA ARG A 103 -3.76 4.10 -14.40
C ARG A 103 -4.33 3.06 -13.46
N LEU A 104 -3.98 1.80 -13.73
CA LEU A 104 -4.37 0.68 -12.88
C LEU A 104 -3.28 0.40 -11.85
N THR A 105 -3.69 0.25 -10.59
CA THR A 105 -2.82 -0.21 -9.50
C THR A 105 -3.57 -1.26 -8.69
N ALA A 106 -2.87 -2.28 -8.22
CA ALA A 106 -3.51 -3.36 -7.48
C ALA A 106 -2.79 -3.69 -6.18
N PHE A 107 -3.54 -4.23 -5.25
CA PHE A 107 -3.00 -4.85 -4.05
C PHE A 107 -3.73 -6.14 -3.72
N ALA A 108 -3.01 -7.07 -3.10
CA ALA A 108 -3.56 -8.33 -2.62
C ALA A 108 -3.75 -8.31 -1.11
N THR A 109 -4.82 -8.93 -0.63
CA THR A 109 -5.12 -9.02 0.81
C THR A 109 -5.88 -10.32 1.12
N ASN A 110 -5.67 -10.87 2.31
CA ASN A 110 -6.47 -11.96 2.87
C ASN A 110 -7.53 -11.45 3.87
N THR A 111 -7.73 -10.14 3.96
CA THR A 111 -8.76 -9.57 4.84
C THR A 111 -10.11 -9.65 4.15
N THR A 112 -11.07 -10.31 4.79
CA THR A 112 -12.44 -10.46 4.30
C THR A 112 -13.38 -9.38 4.84
N LEU A 113 -13.06 -8.80 5.99
CA LEU A 113 -13.87 -7.75 6.64
C LEU A 113 -13.55 -6.36 6.08
N GLY A 114 -14.59 -5.54 5.99
CA GLY A 114 -14.51 -4.17 5.49
C GLY A 114 -14.88 -4.02 4.01
N THR A 115 -15.21 -2.81 3.61
CA THR A 115 -15.53 -2.47 2.22
C THR A 115 -14.25 -2.35 1.39
N LEU A 116 -14.36 -2.39 0.05
CA LEU A 116 -13.21 -2.19 -0.86
C LEU A 116 -12.51 -0.87 -0.55
N GLN A 117 -13.30 0.18 -0.31
CA GLN A 117 -12.80 1.52 -0.01
C GLN A 117 -11.96 1.54 1.28
N GLN A 118 -12.45 0.87 2.34
CA GLN A 118 -11.72 0.79 3.61
C GLN A 118 -10.41 0.01 3.48
N LEU A 119 -10.44 -1.08 2.70
CA LEU A 119 -9.26 -1.91 2.46
C LEU A 119 -8.20 -1.15 1.65
N GLU A 120 -8.61 -0.42 0.61
CA GLU A 120 -7.73 0.41 -0.21
C GLU A 120 -7.14 1.58 0.59
N LEU A 121 -7.98 2.33 1.30
CA LEU A 121 -7.53 3.44 2.12
C LEU A 121 -6.51 2.95 3.17
N ARG A 122 -6.76 1.80 3.80
CA ARG A 122 -5.82 1.17 4.72
C ARG A 122 -4.51 0.79 4.03
N HIS A 123 -4.59 0.23 2.81
CA HIS A 123 -3.40 -0.11 2.03
C HIS A 123 -2.59 1.15 1.69
N ARG A 124 -3.22 2.18 1.15
CA ARG A 124 -2.59 3.43 0.74
C ARG A 124 -1.94 4.19 1.91
N ARG A 125 -2.52 4.13 3.11
CA ARG A 125 -1.90 4.66 4.33
C ARG A 125 -0.58 3.99 4.71
N ARG A 126 -0.14 2.97 3.97
CA ARG A 126 1.21 2.40 4.07
C ARG A 126 2.29 3.45 3.79
N ALA A 127 2.06 4.38 2.88
CA ALA A 127 3.01 5.45 2.53
C ALA A 127 3.47 6.27 3.75
N ARG A 128 2.70 6.32 4.82
CA ARG A 128 3.14 6.92 6.09
C ARG A 128 4.39 6.26 6.70
N CYS A 129 4.68 5.00 6.35
CA CYS A 129 5.93 4.35 6.77
C CYS A 129 7.14 4.93 6.01
N GLU A 130 6.95 5.30 4.75
CA GLU A 130 7.99 5.94 3.92
C GLU A 130 8.34 7.32 4.46
N ASP A 131 7.35 8.08 4.91
CA ASP A 131 7.56 9.36 5.58
C ASP A 131 8.35 9.19 6.89
N ARG A 132 8.02 8.18 7.69
CA ARG A 132 8.77 7.87 8.92
C ARG A 132 10.21 7.45 8.64
N ILE A 133 10.45 6.65 7.60
CA ILE A 133 11.81 6.26 7.18
C ILE A 133 12.58 7.50 6.70
N ARG A 134 11.94 8.38 5.94
CA ARG A 134 12.54 9.65 5.51
C ARG A 134 12.92 10.51 6.72
N ILE A 135 11.99 10.73 7.64
CA ILE A 135 12.24 11.48 8.88
C ILE A 135 13.40 10.86 9.67
N ALA A 136 13.43 9.53 9.81
CA ALA A 136 14.52 8.85 10.51
C ALA A 136 15.87 9.06 9.81
N LYS A 137 15.91 9.04 8.46
CA LYS A 137 17.11 9.36 7.69
C LYS A 137 17.54 10.79 7.88
N ASP A 138 16.62 11.74 7.85
CA ASP A 138 16.87 13.17 8.06
C ASP A 138 17.32 13.45 9.51
N THR A 139 16.87 12.65 10.47
CA THR A 139 17.26 12.76 11.90
C THR A 139 18.65 12.13 12.17
N GLY A 140 19.21 11.35 11.23
CA GLY A 140 20.58 10.85 11.37
C GLY A 140 20.82 9.40 10.97
N LEU A 141 19.83 8.68 10.40
CA LEU A 141 20.04 7.32 9.86
C LEU A 141 20.56 7.30 8.42
N ALA A 142 20.64 8.44 7.73
CA ALA A 142 21.18 8.48 6.37
C ALA A 142 22.66 8.08 6.33
N ASN A 143 23.41 8.47 7.36
CA ASN A 143 24.82 8.11 7.54
C ASN A 143 25.07 7.75 9.00
N LEU A 144 25.72 6.63 9.23
CA LEU A 144 26.15 6.23 10.57
C LEU A 144 27.42 7.03 10.93
N PRO A 145 27.38 7.92 11.96
CA PRO A 145 28.44 8.90 12.19
C PRO A 145 29.67 8.34 12.91
N LEU A 146 29.58 7.12 13.42
CA LEU A 146 30.63 6.55 14.29
C LEU A 146 31.30 5.34 13.62
N HIS A 147 32.53 5.02 14.02
CA HIS A 147 33.30 3.95 13.42
C HIS A 147 33.01 2.57 14.02
N GLY A 148 32.64 2.51 15.30
CA GLY A 148 32.35 1.26 16.00
C GLY A 148 30.92 0.77 15.82
N PHE A 149 30.75 -0.56 15.67
CA PHE A 149 29.43 -1.16 15.53
C PHE A 149 28.51 -0.86 16.74
N ASP A 150 29.03 -1.03 17.95
CA ASP A 150 28.24 -0.81 19.18
C ASP A 150 27.88 0.67 19.35
N GLN A 151 28.75 1.58 18.98
CA GLN A 151 28.48 3.01 18.99
C GLN A 151 27.37 3.37 18.00
N ASN A 152 27.42 2.85 16.78
CA ASN A 152 26.37 3.06 15.78
C ASN A 152 25.05 2.39 16.18
N ARG A 153 25.09 1.26 16.89
CA ARG A 153 23.91 0.64 17.46
C ARG A 153 23.21 1.56 18.47
N ILE A 154 23.98 2.22 19.36
CA ILE A 154 23.44 3.21 20.30
C ILE A 154 22.88 4.41 19.53
N TRP A 155 23.58 4.88 18.50
CA TRP A 155 23.10 5.96 17.63
C TRP A 155 21.73 5.63 17.00
N CYS A 156 21.57 4.45 16.45
CA CYS A 156 20.27 4.00 15.91
C CYS A 156 19.15 4.01 16.96
N GLN A 157 19.45 3.63 18.21
CA GLN A 157 18.49 3.68 19.32
C GLN A 157 18.11 5.12 19.67
N ILE A 158 19.06 6.05 19.65
CA ILE A 158 18.80 7.49 19.88
C ILE A 158 17.89 8.05 18.79
N VAL A 159 18.17 7.73 17.53
CA VAL A 159 17.34 8.17 16.39
C VAL A 159 15.93 7.55 16.48
N ALA A 160 15.81 6.28 16.87
CA ALA A 160 14.51 5.65 17.10
C ALA A 160 13.70 6.39 18.18
N LEU A 161 14.34 6.69 19.32
CA LEU A 161 13.72 7.46 20.40
C LEU A 161 13.28 8.87 19.94
N ALA A 162 14.13 9.57 19.19
CA ALA A 162 13.80 10.88 18.64
C ALA A 162 12.59 10.81 17.68
N SER A 163 12.51 9.77 16.85
CA SER A 163 11.37 9.53 15.96
C SER A 163 10.06 9.26 16.71
N GLU A 164 10.13 8.50 17.82
CA GLU A 164 8.97 8.29 18.70
C GLU A 164 8.50 9.58 19.37
N LEU A 165 9.44 10.38 19.88
CA LEU A 165 9.11 11.70 20.49
C LEU A 165 8.46 12.65 19.46
N GLN A 166 8.94 12.68 18.23
CA GLN A 166 8.32 13.45 17.14
C GLN A 166 6.90 12.95 16.84
N ALA A 167 6.70 11.62 16.77
CA ALA A 167 5.38 11.04 16.55
C ALA A 167 4.39 11.39 17.66
N TRP A 168 4.84 11.33 18.91
CA TRP A 168 4.03 11.71 20.07
C TRP A 168 3.72 13.21 20.10
N SER A 169 4.70 14.06 19.78
CA SER A 169 4.49 15.51 19.68
C SER A 169 3.45 15.83 18.62
N ALA A 170 3.51 15.17 17.44
CA ALA A 170 2.51 15.36 16.40
C ALA A 170 1.12 14.88 16.84
N MET A 171 1.02 13.76 17.55
CA MET A 171 -0.26 13.23 18.04
C MET A 171 -0.89 14.08 19.15
N LEU A 172 -0.07 14.64 20.06
CA LEU A 172 -0.55 15.33 21.25
C LEU A 172 -0.70 16.83 21.03
N ALA A 173 0.19 17.45 20.26
CA ALA A 173 0.24 18.89 20.07
C ALA A 173 -0.49 19.38 18.80
N LEU A 174 -0.64 18.52 17.77
CA LEU A 174 -1.23 18.89 16.48
C LEU A 174 -2.60 18.22 16.22
N ALA A 175 -3.11 17.45 17.15
CA ALA A 175 -4.40 16.75 17.03
C ALA A 175 -5.64 17.68 17.08
N GLY A 176 -5.44 19.00 17.07
CA GLY A 176 -6.51 20.01 17.16
C GLY A 176 -6.48 21.09 16.08
N HIS A 177 -5.72 20.89 14.99
CA HIS A 177 -5.67 21.83 13.86
C HIS A 177 -5.97 21.16 12.54
#